data_e00d3ded560ede4fff52e78578ea537d
#
_entry.id   e00d3ded560ede4fff52e78578ea537d
#
_cell.length_a   1.000
_cell.length_b   1.000
_cell.length_c   1.000
_cell.angle_alpha   90.00
_cell.angle_beta   90.00
_cell.angle_gamma   90.00
#
_symmetry.space_group_name_H-M   'P 1'
#
loop_
_entity.id
_entity.type
_entity.pdbx_description
1 polymer ?
#
loop_
_entity_poly.entity_id
_entity_poly.type
_entity_poly.pdbx_seq_one_letter_code
_entity_poly.pdbx_strand_id
1 'polypeptide(L)'
;MFLRKGLTGVMDYVSENHSKYLLMVHLIFVVKYRRNLLIKFGDEIKQIFYDIAKEKDIVIVEMEVDKNHIHLLVHYKPTMSVLDLVRWFKQISTYRLWRQNNNIM
;
A
#
# COMPACT_ATOMS: atom_id res chain seq x y z
N MET A 1 11.48 3.33 -4.15
CA MET A 1 10.29 3.72 -3.44
C MET A 1 10.59 3.99 -1.98
N PHE A 2 10.10 5.06 -1.49
CA PHE A 2 10.44 5.54 -0.17
C PHE A 2 9.17 5.75 0.63
N LEU A 3 9.15 5.35 1.89
CA LEU A 3 7.94 5.43 2.70
C LEU A 3 7.94 6.64 3.59
N ARG A 4 6.84 7.34 3.54
CA ARG A 4 6.56 8.38 4.49
C ARG A 4 5.26 8.00 5.19
N LYS A 5 5.33 7.77 6.46
CA LYS A 5 4.23 7.24 7.21
C LYS A 5 3.42 8.35 7.87
N GLY A 6 2.13 8.33 7.66
CA GLY A 6 1.22 9.18 8.37
C GLY A 6 0.16 8.33 9.01
N LEU A 7 0.12 8.33 10.29
CA LEU A 7 -0.93 7.65 11.02
C LEU A 7 -2.04 8.64 11.28
N THR A 8 -3.05 8.56 10.45
CA THR A 8 -4.22 9.38 10.67
C THR A 8 -5.35 8.43 11.03
N GLY A 9 -5.88 8.60 12.20
CA GLY A 9 -7.06 7.87 12.54
C GLY A 9 -6.85 6.39 12.69
N VAL A 10 -5.97 6.03 13.57
CA VAL A 10 -6.05 4.71 14.10
C VAL A 10 -7.41 4.65 14.75
N MET A 11 -8.33 4.01 14.11
CA MET A 11 -9.66 3.94 14.61
C MET A 11 -9.69 2.96 15.75
N ASP A 12 -9.55 3.51 16.88
CA ASP A 12 -9.63 2.72 18.08
C ASP A 12 -11.02 2.83 18.61
N TYR A 13 -11.97 2.34 17.88
CA TYR A 13 -13.28 2.25 18.46
C TYR A 13 -13.62 0.81 18.68
N VAL A 14 -14.32 0.59 19.72
CA VAL A 14 -14.72 -0.74 20.09
C VAL A 14 -15.98 -1.06 19.36
N SER A 15 -15.89 -2.05 18.53
CA SER A 15 -17.07 -2.56 17.89
C SER A 15 -17.43 -3.87 18.57
N GLU A 16 -18.63 -3.96 19.04
CA GLU A 16 -19.09 -5.17 19.64
C GLU A 16 -19.19 -6.30 18.65
N ASN A 17 -19.22 -5.96 17.40
CA ASN A 17 -19.29 -6.96 16.36
C ASN A 17 -17.97 -7.60 16.09
N HIS A 18 -16.91 -7.12 16.70
CA HIS A 18 -15.59 -7.70 16.55
C HIS A 18 -15.19 -7.82 15.10
N SER A 19 -15.32 -6.74 14.38
CA SER A 19 -14.92 -6.71 13.00
C SER A 19 -13.46 -7.11 12.89
N LYS A 20 -13.15 -7.89 11.86
CA LYS A 20 -11.78 -8.27 11.58
C LYS A 20 -10.91 -7.07 11.28
N TYR A 21 -11.50 -6.00 10.78
CA TYR A 21 -10.77 -4.85 10.26
C TYR A 21 -11.03 -3.65 11.13
N LEU A 22 -10.57 -3.74 12.37
CA LEU A 22 -10.77 -2.66 13.33
C LEU A 22 -9.75 -1.54 13.17
N LEU A 23 -8.64 -1.83 12.55
CA LEU A 23 -7.56 -0.87 12.42
C LEU A 23 -7.49 -0.31 11.01
N MET A 24 -7.17 0.97 10.94
CA MET A 24 -7.05 1.65 9.67
C MET A 24 -5.82 2.52 9.70
N VAL A 25 -5.10 2.55 8.59
CA VAL A 25 -3.91 3.37 8.48
C VAL A 25 -3.82 3.97 7.10
N HIS A 26 -3.29 5.18 7.07
CA HIS A 26 -3.02 5.88 5.82
C HIS A 26 -1.51 5.83 5.59
N LEU A 27 -1.11 5.20 4.50
CA LEU A 27 0.29 5.06 4.13
C LEU A 27 0.58 5.90 2.91
N ILE A 28 1.75 6.52 2.90
CA ILE A 28 2.20 7.30 1.77
C ILE A 28 3.54 6.76 1.34
N PHE A 29 3.60 6.28 0.11
CA PHE A 29 4.84 5.80 -0.49
C PHE A 29 5.33 6.84 -1.48
N VAL A 30 6.60 7.17 -1.40
CA VAL A 30 7.21 8.17 -2.28
C VAL A 30 8.17 7.48 -3.23
N VAL A 31 8.03 7.76 -4.51
CA VAL A 31 8.96 7.24 -5.52
C VAL A 31 10.07 8.25 -5.67
N LYS A 32 11.28 7.83 -5.33
CA LYS A 32 12.39 8.75 -5.18
C LYS A 32 13.26 8.91 -6.41
N TYR A 33 13.55 7.83 -7.09
CA TYR A 33 14.58 7.86 -8.13
C TYR A 33 14.08 7.77 -9.56
N ARG A 34 12.85 7.36 -9.77
CA ARG A 34 12.28 7.21 -11.09
C ARG A 34 11.12 8.16 -11.23
N ARG A 35 11.42 9.40 -11.54
CA ARG A 35 10.41 10.47 -11.53
C ARG A 35 9.16 10.14 -12.30
N ASN A 36 9.30 9.46 -13.42
CA ASN A 36 8.15 9.17 -14.27
C ASN A 36 7.59 7.78 -14.06
N LEU A 37 8.05 7.08 -13.04
CA LEU A 37 7.64 5.71 -12.81
C LEU A 37 6.13 5.60 -12.60
N LEU A 38 5.58 6.44 -11.76
CA LEU A 38 4.15 6.38 -11.47
C LEU A 38 3.31 6.87 -12.63
N ILE A 39 3.82 7.80 -13.40
CA ILE A 39 3.13 8.25 -14.60
C ILE A 39 3.06 7.13 -15.61
N LYS A 40 4.17 6.43 -15.79
CA LYS A 40 4.28 5.39 -16.79
C LYS A 40 3.63 4.08 -16.36
N PHE A 41 3.78 3.72 -15.10
CA PHE A 41 3.32 2.42 -14.59
C PHE A 41 2.26 2.51 -13.52
N GLY A 42 1.58 3.66 -13.43
CA GLY A 42 0.62 3.87 -12.35
C GLY A 42 -0.48 2.84 -12.28
N ASP A 43 -1.05 2.50 -13.41
CA ASP A 43 -2.15 1.52 -13.43
C ASP A 43 -1.66 0.13 -13.05
N GLU A 44 -0.47 -0.22 -13.51
CA GLU A 44 0.13 -1.50 -13.20
C GLU A 44 0.43 -1.60 -11.70
N ILE A 45 0.95 -0.53 -11.13
CA ILE A 45 1.24 -0.48 -9.70
C ILE A 45 -0.04 -0.60 -8.88
N LYS A 46 -1.10 0.06 -9.30
CA LYS A 46 -2.38 -0.06 -8.61
C LYS A 46 -2.85 -1.50 -8.59
N GLN A 47 -2.77 -2.17 -9.72
CA GLN A 47 -3.20 -3.55 -9.80
C GLN A 47 -2.35 -4.44 -8.87
N ILE A 48 -1.05 -4.21 -8.86
CA ILE A 48 -0.15 -4.96 -8.00
C ILE A 48 -0.54 -4.76 -6.53
N PHE A 49 -0.84 -3.53 -6.15
CA PHE A 49 -1.24 -3.23 -4.77
C PHE A 49 -2.54 -3.94 -4.40
N TYR A 50 -3.51 -3.95 -5.30
CA TYR A 50 -4.76 -4.66 -5.05
C TYR A 50 -4.51 -6.17 -4.91
N ASP A 51 -3.62 -6.71 -5.72
CA ASP A 51 -3.28 -8.13 -5.64
C ASP A 51 -2.62 -8.46 -4.30
N ILE A 52 -1.71 -7.61 -3.85
CA ILE A 52 -1.05 -7.79 -2.56
C ILE A 52 -2.08 -7.77 -1.43
N ALA A 53 -2.97 -6.80 -1.48
CA ALA A 53 -4.00 -6.67 -0.45
C ALA A 53 -4.86 -7.91 -0.39
N LYS A 54 -5.23 -8.43 -1.54
CA LYS A 54 -6.04 -9.63 -1.59
C LYS A 54 -5.29 -10.83 -1.00
N GLU A 55 -4.01 -10.96 -1.35
CA GLU A 55 -3.19 -12.07 -0.85
C GLU A 55 -2.99 -12.00 0.66
N LYS A 56 -2.88 -10.80 1.19
CA LYS A 56 -2.60 -10.61 2.62
C LYS A 56 -3.85 -10.35 3.45
N ASP A 57 -5.01 -10.43 2.82
CA ASP A 57 -6.27 -10.21 3.50
C ASP A 57 -6.34 -8.81 4.13
N ILE A 58 -6.00 -7.83 3.32
CA ILE A 58 -6.05 -6.41 3.66
C ILE A 58 -7.11 -5.78 2.77
N VAL A 59 -7.88 -4.84 3.31
CA VAL A 59 -8.89 -4.14 2.53
C VAL A 59 -8.38 -2.75 2.17
N ILE A 60 -8.25 -2.49 0.89
CA ILE A 60 -7.91 -1.15 0.41
C ILE A 60 -9.19 -0.35 0.34
N VAL A 61 -9.28 0.67 1.18
CA VAL A 61 -10.43 1.56 1.20
C VAL A 61 -10.29 2.60 0.11
N GLU A 62 -9.10 3.12 -0.04
CA GLU A 62 -8.81 4.18 -0.97
C GLU A 62 -7.38 4.08 -1.44
N MET A 63 -7.15 4.34 -2.69
CA MET A 63 -5.80 4.40 -3.22
C MET A 63 -5.74 5.49 -4.28
N GLU A 64 -4.73 6.31 -4.17
CA GLU A 64 -4.52 7.42 -5.09
C GLU A 64 -3.07 7.43 -5.51
N VAL A 65 -2.83 7.49 -6.79
CA VAL A 65 -1.49 7.55 -7.34
C VAL A 65 -1.28 8.91 -7.98
N ASP A 66 -0.31 9.62 -7.48
CA ASP A 66 0.08 10.91 -8.01
C ASP A 66 1.40 10.76 -8.76
N LYS A 67 2.02 11.86 -9.13
CA LYS A 67 3.26 11.84 -9.92
C LYS A 67 4.36 11.02 -9.25
N ASN A 68 4.52 11.19 -7.95
CA ASN A 68 5.59 10.52 -7.23
C ASN A 68 5.14 9.98 -5.89
N HIS A 69 3.83 9.93 -5.66
CA HIS A 69 3.28 9.46 -4.39
C HIS A 69 2.20 8.43 -4.63
N ILE A 70 2.13 7.47 -3.74
CA ILE A 70 1.01 6.54 -3.67
C ILE A 70 0.39 6.71 -2.30
N HIS A 71 -0.86 7.13 -2.27
CA HIS A 71 -1.62 7.28 -1.04
C HIS A 71 -2.50 6.07 -0.89
N LEU A 72 -2.42 5.42 0.25
CA LEU A 72 -3.08 4.15 0.46
C LEU A 72 -3.76 4.15 1.81
N LEU A 73 -5.08 4.00 1.81
CA LEU A 73 -5.85 3.89 3.02
C LEU A 73 -6.34 2.46 3.12
N VAL A 74 -5.96 1.77 4.19
CA VAL A 74 -6.29 0.35 4.31
C VAL A 74 -6.86 0.03 5.68
N HIS A 75 -7.75 -0.95 5.69
CA HIS A 75 -8.17 -1.63 6.91
C HIS A 75 -7.34 -2.90 7.01
N TYR A 76 -6.89 -3.19 8.22
CA TYR A 76 -6.06 -4.37 8.42
C TYR A 76 -6.40 -5.03 9.75
N LYS A 77 -5.95 -6.26 9.89
CA LYS A 77 -6.26 -7.07 11.07
C LYS A 77 -5.33 -6.71 12.23
N PRO A 78 -5.82 -6.81 13.45
CA PRO A 78 -4.97 -6.57 14.62
C PRO A 78 -3.75 -7.50 14.72
N THR A 79 -3.78 -8.63 14.03
CA THR A 79 -2.65 -9.55 14.02
C THR A 79 -1.50 -9.07 13.16
N MET A 80 -1.72 -8.03 12.37
CA MET A 80 -0.70 -7.45 11.51
C MET A 80 -0.20 -6.16 12.11
N SER A 81 1.03 -5.80 11.83
CA SER A 81 1.57 -4.50 12.24
C SER A 81 1.64 -3.56 11.04
N VAL A 82 1.71 -2.27 11.33
CA VAL A 82 1.91 -1.29 10.26
C VAL A 82 3.22 -1.56 9.53
N LEU A 83 4.22 -2.01 10.26
CA LEU A 83 5.50 -2.34 9.65
C LEU A 83 5.37 -3.49 8.65
N ASP A 84 4.54 -4.48 8.97
CA ASP A 84 4.27 -5.57 8.04
C ASP A 84 3.64 -5.04 6.77
N LEU A 85 2.65 -4.16 6.91
CA LEU A 85 1.98 -3.58 5.75
C LEU A 85 2.96 -2.83 4.86
N VAL A 86 3.78 -2.00 5.48
CA VAL A 86 4.79 -1.24 4.75
C VAL A 86 5.72 -2.16 3.99
N ARG A 87 6.18 -3.20 4.67
CA ARG A 87 7.10 -4.14 4.07
C ARG A 87 6.48 -4.87 2.90
N TRP A 88 5.27 -5.37 3.08
CA TRP A 88 4.60 -6.10 2.01
C TRP A 88 4.36 -5.22 0.79
N PHE A 89 3.75 -4.06 0.99
CA PHE A 89 3.45 -3.21 -0.15
C PHE A 89 4.72 -2.71 -0.85
N LYS A 90 5.73 -2.39 -0.09
CA LYS A 90 6.97 -1.88 -0.66
C LYS A 90 7.77 -2.96 -1.37
N GLN A 91 8.03 -4.06 -0.69
CA GLN A 91 8.92 -5.08 -1.22
C GLN A 91 8.28 -5.91 -2.31
N ILE A 92 7.06 -6.33 -2.10
CA ILE A 92 6.40 -7.19 -3.08
C ILE A 92 6.09 -6.41 -4.35
N SER A 93 5.64 -5.17 -4.21
CA SER A 93 5.33 -4.37 -5.40
C SER A 93 6.59 -4.08 -6.20
N THR A 94 7.68 -3.76 -5.52
CA THR A 94 8.94 -3.49 -6.21
C THR A 94 9.40 -4.73 -6.97
N TYR A 95 9.32 -5.88 -6.33
CA TYR A 95 9.74 -7.12 -6.96
C TYR A 95 8.87 -7.45 -8.18
N ARG A 96 7.56 -7.32 -8.04
CA ARG A 96 6.65 -7.66 -9.14
C ARG A 96 6.77 -6.69 -10.30
N LEU A 97 6.89 -5.42 -9.98
CA LEU A 97 7.07 -4.42 -11.03
C LEU A 97 8.37 -4.66 -11.78
N TRP A 98 9.42 -4.98 -11.04
CA TRP A 98 10.71 -5.28 -11.63
C TRP A 98 10.62 -6.50 -12.56
N ARG A 99 9.96 -7.55 -12.11
CA ARG A 99 9.83 -8.76 -12.93
C ARG A 99 9.05 -8.51 -14.20
N GLN A 100 8.01 -7.71 -14.13
CA GLN A 100 7.17 -7.42 -15.29
C GLN A 100 7.84 -6.49 -16.28
N ASN A 101 8.77 -5.67 -15.81
CA ASN A 101 9.39 -4.64 -16.63
C ASN A 101 10.90 -4.62 -16.48
N ASN A 102 11.50 -5.79 -16.44
CA ASN A 102 12.92 -5.87 -16.14
C ASN A 102 13.82 -5.20 -17.16
N ASN A 103 13.35 -5.02 -18.37
CA ASN A 103 14.13 -4.34 -19.40
C ASN A 103 14.10 -2.83 -19.28
N ILE A 104 13.23 -2.31 -18.46
CA ILE A 104 13.00 -0.88 -18.36
C ILE A 104 13.59 -0.32 -17.09
N MET A 105 13.64 -1.11 -16.09
CA MET A 105 14.15 -0.74 -14.79
C MET A 105 15.57 -1.22 -14.61
#